data_dfb5b8f53c59a0cee853deeb26d7fe9b
#
_entry.id   dfb5b8f53c59a0cee853deeb26d7fe9b
#
_cell.length_a   1.000
_cell.length_b   1.000
_cell.length_c   1.000
_cell.angle_alpha   90.00
_cell.angle_beta   90.00
_cell.angle_gamma   90.00
#
_symmetry.space_group_name_H-M   'P 1'
#
loop_
_entity.id
_entity.type
_entity.pdbx_description
1 polymer ?
#
loop_
_entity_poly.entity_id
_entity_poly.type
_entity_poly.pdbx_seq_one_letter_code
_entity_poly.pdbx_strand_id
1 'polypeptide(L)'
;MGPPSALLVRAMERLPESRPGGAEAGWRLARASVEVLGMVPAGPVTVTAEVERPGRTIELLSATMSAGGRDVLRARAWRLAAGDTAGAEQGAVAPLPGPGTGTIRTERPDGWLPGFLDATEWSWLGGDELGALGPARTWVRLRVPLVDGEEPTPAQRLMVAADCANGVAAPLDVRKWLFVNTELTVHLHRAPEGEWIGVDAATVIGPDGLGTCSATLFDEHGHTGRSGQALTVRPR
;
A
#
# COMPACT_ATOMS: atom_id res chain seq x y z
N MET A 1 -1.53 8.93 0.67
CA MET A 1 -0.62 8.64 -0.48
C MET A 1 -0.97 7.35 -1.23
N GLY A 2 -1.92 6.52 -0.75
CA GLY A 2 -2.29 5.22 -1.34
C GLY A 2 -2.54 5.23 -2.85
N PRO A 3 -3.51 6.00 -3.38
CA PRO A 3 -3.75 6.04 -4.82
C PRO A 3 -2.54 6.49 -5.65
N PRO A 4 -1.77 7.54 -5.29
CA PRO A 4 -0.53 7.88 -5.98
C PRO A 4 0.51 6.75 -5.99
N SER A 5 0.70 6.04 -4.89
CA SER A 5 1.61 4.89 -4.81
C SER A 5 1.16 3.74 -5.74
N ALA A 6 -0.14 3.48 -5.79
CA ALA A 6 -0.73 2.50 -6.70
C ALA A 6 -0.56 2.89 -8.18
N LEU A 7 -0.63 4.18 -8.53
CA LEU A 7 -0.36 4.66 -9.90
C LEU A 7 1.09 4.41 -10.33
N LEU A 8 2.05 4.54 -9.40
CA LEU A 8 3.45 4.18 -9.68
C LEU A 8 3.61 2.68 -9.94
N VAL A 9 2.98 1.83 -9.11
CA VAL A 9 2.97 0.37 -9.33
C VAL A 9 2.30 0.02 -10.64
N ARG A 10 1.15 0.63 -10.98
CA ARG A 10 0.47 0.44 -12.27
C ARG A 10 1.40 0.74 -13.45
N ALA A 11 2.16 1.84 -13.40
CA ALA A 11 3.09 2.18 -14.46
C ALA A 11 4.21 1.13 -14.60
N MET A 12 4.73 0.63 -13.50
CA MET A 12 5.76 -0.42 -13.50
C MET A 12 5.21 -1.78 -13.98
N GLU A 13 3.99 -2.16 -13.62
CA GLU A 13 3.34 -3.40 -14.08
C GLU A 13 3.15 -3.42 -15.61
N ARG A 14 3.01 -2.26 -16.24
CA ARG A 14 2.85 -2.12 -17.70
C ARG A 14 4.14 -2.16 -18.50
N LEU A 15 5.28 -2.16 -17.81
CA LEU A 15 6.56 -2.29 -18.50
C LEU A 15 6.71 -3.69 -19.10
N PRO A 16 7.13 -3.80 -20.38
CA PRO A 16 7.41 -5.10 -20.97
C PRO A 16 8.55 -5.80 -20.24
N GLU A 17 8.64 -7.11 -20.43
CA GLU A 17 9.81 -7.89 -20.02
C GLU A 17 11.04 -7.36 -20.75
N SER A 18 12.13 -7.13 -20.02
CA SER A 18 13.39 -6.69 -20.64
C SER A 18 14.09 -7.83 -21.40
N ARG A 19 13.78 -9.09 -21.06
CA ARG A 19 14.30 -10.30 -21.73
C ARG A 19 13.19 -11.35 -21.85
N PRO A 20 12.51 -11.43 -23.00
CA PRO A 20 11.42 -12.37 -23.23
C PRO A 20 11.82 -13.82 -22.95
N GLY A 21 10.89 -14.62 -22.42
CA GLY A 21 11.08 -16.04 -22.11
C GLY A 21 11.78 -16.33 -20.78
N GLY A 22 11.99 -15.30 -19.94
CA GLY A 22 12.59 -15.46 -18.62
C GLY A 22 11.60 -15.82 -17.50
N ALA A 23 10.30 -15.60 -17.73
CA ALA A 23 9.25 -15.80 -16.72
C ALA A 23 8.04 -16.48 -17.34
N GLU A 24 8.14 -17.77 -17.68
CA GLU A 24 7.03 -18.54 -18.29
C GLU A 24 5.75 -18.51 -17.44
N ALA A 25 5.88 -18.54 -16.12
CA ALA A 25 4.76 -18.42 -15.17
C ALA A 25 4.39 -16.95 -14.82
N GLY A 26 4.97 -15.99 -15.54
CA GLY A 26 4.75 -14.56 -15.34
C GLY A 26 5.61 -13.96 -14.23
N TRP A 27 5.47 -12.65 -14.05
CA TRP A 27 6.19 -11.86 -13.05
C TRP A 27 5.35 -11.60 -11.81
N ARG A 28 6.00 -11.51 -10.66
CA ARG A 28 5.35 -11.16 -9.39
C ARG A 28 6.09 -9.99 -8.75
N LEU A 29 5.34 -9.04 -8.24
CA LEU A 29 5.87 -7.95 -7.41
C LEU A 29 6.32 -8.55 -6.07
N ALA A 30 7.61 -8.45 -5.77
CA ALA A 30 8.18 -8.95 -4.52
C ALA A 30 8.40 -7.83 -3.49
N ARG A 31 8.76 -6.62 -3.98
CA ARG A 31 8.91 -5.43 -3.15
C ARG A 31 8.55 -4.19 -3.95
N ALA A 32 7.87 -3.24 -3.30
CA ALA A 32 7.77 -1.87 -3.77
C ALA A 32 8.17 -0.92 -2.64
N SER A 33 9.01 0.07 -2.92
CA SER A 33 9.29 1.20 -2.03
C SER A 33 8.92 2.49 -2.73
N VAL A 34 8.26 3.40 -2.00
CA VAL A 34 7.80 4.69 -2.49
C VAL A 34 8.30 5.78 -1.57
N GLU A 35 9.08 6.70 -2.10
CA GLU A 35 9.58 7.89 -1.40
C GLU A 35 8.65 9.07 -1.62
N VAL A 36 8.28 9.78 -0.56
CA VAL A 36 7.47 11.00 -0.61
C VAL A 36 8.39 12.22 -0.66
N LEU A 37 8.55 12.78 -1.86
CA LEU A 37 9.42 13.93 -2.10
C LEU A 37 8.69 15.26 -1.89
N GLY A 38 7.36 15.23 -1.94
CA GLY A 38 6.51 16.39 -1.77
C GLY A 38 5.03 16.05 -1.74
N MET A 39 4.21 17.07 -1.50
CA MET A 39 2.75 16.90 -1.51
C MET A 39 2.26 16.66 -2.95
N VAL A 40 1.47 15.62 -3.13
CA VAL A 40 0.78 15.36 -4.41
C VAL A 40 -0.48 16.21 -4.45
N PRO A 41 -0.60 17.15 -5.40
CA PRO A 41 -1.78 17.99 -5.51
C PRO A 41 -2.97 17.21 -6.09
N ALA A 42 -4.18 17.64 -5.78
CA ALA A 42 -5.39 17.21 -6.48
C ALA A 42 -5.42 17.91 -7.85
N GLY A 43 -4.89 17.27 -8.90
CA GLY A 43 -4.78 17.84 -10.24
C GLY A 43 -3.96 16.95 -11.16
N PRO A 44 -3.56 17.46 -12.32
CA PRO A 44 -2.78 16.69 -13.29
C PRO A 44 -1.44 16.23 -12.72
N VAL A 45 -1.14 14.94 -12.90
CA VAL A 45 0.16 14.33 -12.59
C VAL A 45 0.67 13.58 -13.82
N THR A 46 1.98 13.49 -13.95
CA THR A 46 2.65 12.67 -14.95
C THR A 46 3.37 11.52 -14.24
N VAL A 47 3.19 10.31 -14.72
CA VAL A 47 3.90 9.13 -14.21
C VAL A 47 4.74 8.55 -15.34
N THR A 48 6.04 8.36 -15.06
CA THR A 48 6.99 7.67 -15.94
C THR A 48 7.54 6.44 -15.21
N ALA A 49 7.84 5.39 -15.97
CA ALA A 49 8.46 4.19 -15.42
C ALA A 49 9.47 3.60 -16.40
N GLU A 50 10.47 2.91 -15.88
CA GLU A 50 11.51 2.24 -16.66
C GLU A 50 12.04 0.99 -15.98
N VAL A 51 12.69 0.14 -16.76
CA VAL A 51 13.46 -1.00 -16.24
C VAL A 51 14.86 -0.48 -15.88
N GLU A 52 15.11 -0.25 -14.58
CA GLU A 52 16.40 0.23 -14.07
C GLU A 52 17.48 -0.85 -14.17
N ARG A 53 17.12 -2.10 -13.86
CA ARG A 53 18.01 -3.26 -13.98
C ARG A 53 17.28 -4.40 -14.71
N PRO A 54 17.64 -4.69 -15.95
CA PRO A 54 17.06 -5.80 -16.69
C PRO A 54 17.58 -7.16 -16.18
N GLY A 55 16.77 -8.21 -16.34
CA GLY A 55 17.15 -9.57 -15.99
C GLY A 55 16.20 -10.61 -16.56
N ARG A 56 16.56 -11.88 -16.46
CA ARG A 56 15.74 -13.00 -16.94
C ARG A 56 14.71 -13.47 -15.90
N THR A 57 15.08 -13.39 -14.63
CA THR A 57 14.26 -13.88 -13.50
C THR A 57 14.07 -12.84 -12.41
N ILE A 58 14.84 -11.76 -12.44
CA ILE A 58 14.84 -10.71 -11.43
C ILE A 58 15.04 -9.38 -12.14
N GLU A 59 14.09 -8.44 -12.00
CA GLU A 59 14.19 -7.09 -12.56
C GLU A 59 13.95 -6.03 -11.50
N LEU A 60 14.74 -4.96 -11.55
CA LEU A 60 14.47 -3.74 -10.80
C LEU A 60 13.82 -2.73 -11.72
N LEU A 61 12.68 -2.23 -11.28
CA LEU A 61 11.91 -1.20 -11.95
C LEU A 61 11.97 0.08 -11.15
N SER A 62 11.87 1.21 -11.83
CA SER A 62 11.68 2.51 -11.20
C SER A 62 10.50 3.25 -11.81
N ALA A 63 9.88 4.14 -11.03
CA ALA A 63 8.83 5.03 -11.48
C ALA A 63 8.92 6.37 -10.75
N THR A 64 8.57 7.44 -11.45
CA THR A 64 8.53 8.79 -10.90
C THR A 64 7.18 9.43 -11.22
N MET A 65 6.60 10.09 -10.22
CA MET A 65 5.42 10.93 -10.39
C MET A 65 5.83 12.39 -10.25
N SER A 66 5.47 13.19 -11.24
CA SER A 66 5.74 14.63 -11.26
C SER A 66 4.43 15.41 -11.30
N ALA A 67 4.40 16.55 -10.62
CA ALA A 67 3.30 17.51 -10.61
C ALA A 67 3.86 18.94 -10.66
N GLY A 68 3.31 19.79 -11.51
CA GLY A 68 3.77 21.19 -11.65
C GLY A 68 5.26 21.31 -11.96
N GLY A 69 5.83 20.38 -12.73
CA GLY A 69 7.23 20.38 -13.15
C GLY A 69 8.23 19.90 -12.06
N ARG A 70 7.75 19.32 -10.96
CA ARG A 70 8.61 18.78 -9.88
C ARG A 70 8.24 17.32 -9.58
N ASP A 71 9.25 16.51 -9.24
CA ASP A 71 9.02 15.16 -8.73
C ASP A 71 8.40 15.25 -7.34
N VAL A 72 7.28 14.55 -7.15
CA VAL A 72 6.53 14.50 -5.90
C VAL A 72 6.59 13.12 -5.25
N LEU A 73 6.74 12.06 -6.05
CA LEU A 73 6.97 10.69 -5.59
C LEU A 73 8.01 10.01 -6.46
N ARG A 74 8.75 9.08 -5.86
CA ARG A 74 9.65 8.17 -6.56
C ARG A 74 9.49 6.77 -6.01
N ALA A 75 9.47 5.77 -6.89
CA ALA A 75 9.32 4.37 -6.50
C ALA A 75 10.36 3.48 -7.14
N ARG A 76 10.70 2.38 -6.44
CA ARG A 76 11.43 1.25 -6.97
C ARG A 76 10.72 -0.04 -6.63
N ALA A 77 10.71 -0.99 -7.56
CA ALA A 77 10.09 -2.28 -7.35
C ALA A 77 10.97 -3.42 -7.85
N TRP A 78 11.10 -4.47 -7.06
CA TRP A 78 11.59 -5.75 -7.53
C TRP A 78 10.42 -6.57 -8.05
N ARG A 79 10.48 -6.98 -9.31
CA ARG A 79 9.63 -8.05 -9.86
C ARG A 79 10.48 -9.30 -10.09
N LEU A 80 9.94 -10.44 -9.69
CA LEU A 80 10.61 -11.73 -9.78
C LEU A 80 9.80 -12.67 -10.68
N ALA A 81 10.47 -13.48 -11.45
CA ALA A 81 9.82 -14.55 -12.21
C ALA A 81 9.16 -15.52 -11.24
N ALA A 82 7.90 -15.85 -11.48
CA ALA A 82 7.18 -16.85 -10.71
C ALA A 82 7.77 -18.25 -10.96
N GLY A 83 7.74 -19.10 -9.93
CA GLY A 83 8.18 -20.48 -9.98
C GLY A 83 7.34 -21.33 -9.02
N ASP A 84 7.34 -22.63 -9.21
CA ASP A 84 6.68 -23.55 -8.28
C ASP A 84 7.55 -23.78 -7.04
N THR A 85 7.10 -23.31 -5.91
CA THR A 85 7.69 -23.49 -4.58
C THR A 85 6.67 -23.99 -3.56
N ALA A 86 5.53 -24.55 -4.00
CA ALA A 86 4.46 -24.99 -3.10
C ALA A 86 4.96 -26.00 -2.06
N GLY A 87 5.89 -26.89 -2.42
CA GLY A 87 6.49 -27.85 -1.48
C GLY A 87 7.43 -27.26 -0.43
N ALA A 88 7.77 -25.96 -0.52
CA ALA A 88 8.64 -25.26 0.43
C ALA A 88 7.89 -24.14 1.19
N GLU A 89 6.59 -24.03 1.02
CA GLU A 89 5.79 -22.98 1.66
C GLU A 89 5.83 -23.10 3.20
N GLN A 90 6.19 -22.00 3.87
CA GLN A 90 6.26 -21.94 5.34
C GLN A 90 6.30 -20.50 5.86
N GLY A 91 6.03 -20.33 7.15
CA GLY A 91 6.23 -19.06 7.87
C GLY A 91 5.09 -18.04 7.69
N ALA A 92 4.00 -18.38 7.01
CA ALA A 92 2.83 -17.54 6.96
C ALA A 92 2.20 -17.42 8.36
N VAL A 93 1.74 -16.20 8.72
CA VAL A 93 0.99 -16.01 9.97
C VAL A 93 -0.47 -16.40 9.79
N ALA A 94 -1.17 -16.62 10.90
CA ALA A 94 -2.59 -16.95 10.87
C ALA A 94 -3.39 -15.84 10.14
N PRO A 95 -4.39 -16.21 9.31
CA PRO A 95 -5.20 -15.24 8.59
C PRO A 95 -6.02 -14.39 9.57
N LEU A 96 -6.35 -13.17 9.15
CA LEU A 96 -7.36 -12.36 9.84
C LEU A 96 -8.75 -12.99 9.70
N PRO A 97 -9.66 -12.75 10.66
CA PRO A 97 -11.09 -13.00 10.43
C PRO A 97 -11.52 -12.27 9.14
N GLY A 98 -12.35 -12.92 8.34
CA GLY A 98 -12.74 -12.37 7.02
C GLY A 98 -13.45 -11.02 7.10
N PRO A 99 -13.50 -10.26 6.00
CA PRO A 99 -14.06 -8.90 5.98
C PRO A 99 -15.54 -8.85 6.41
N GLY A 100 -16.31 -9.92 6.18
CA GLY A 100 -17.70 -10.02 6.60
C GLY A 100 -17.91 -10.15 8.12
N THR A 101 -16.87 -10.34 8.90
CA THR A 101 -16.96 -10.44 10.39
C THR A 101 -16.76 -9.11 11.09
N GLY A 102 -16.29 -8.09 10.37
CA GLY A 102 -16.05 -6.77 10.90
C GLY A 102 -17.25 -5.83 10.84
N THR A 103 -17.08 -4.64 11.39
CA THR A 103 -18.07 -3.57 11.28
C THR A 103 -17.77 -2.73 10.04
N ILE A 104 -18.68 -2.74 9.08
CA ILE A 104 -18.54 -1.91 7.86
C ILE A 104 -18.74 -0.43 8.22
N ARG A 105 -17.80 0.40 7.79
CA ARG A 105 -17.84 1.86 7.90
C ARG A 105 -17.58 2.48 6.54
N THR A 106 -18.49 3.34 6.12
CA THR A 106 -18.39 4.13 4.87
C THR A 106 -18.49 5.63 5.15
N GLU A 107 -18.72 6.00 6.42
CA GLU A 107 -18.91 7.38 6.83
C GLU A 107 -17.55 8.03 7.12
N ARG A 108 -17.46 9.30 6.75
CA ARG A 108 -16.31 10.13 7.11
C ARG A 108 -16.49 10.70 8.51
N PRO A 109 -15.40 10.92 9.26
CA PRO A 109 -15.46 11.73 10.47
C PRO A 109 -15.98 13.15 10.18
N ASP A 110 -16.72 13.73 11.10
CA ASP A 110 -17.24 15.08 10.98
C ASP A 110 -16.13 16.09 10.69
N GLY A 111 -16.38 16.99 9.74
CA GLY A 111 -15.44 18.02 9.33
C GLY A 111 -14.36 17.57 8.32
N TRP A 112 -14.34 16.32 7.93
CA TRP A 112 -13.43 15.85 6.87
C TRP A 112 -14.00 16.14 5.48
N LEU A 113 -13.15 16.60 4.56
CA LEU A 113 -13.53 16.83 3.17
C LEU A 113 -13.82 15.52 2.44
N PRO A 114 -14.70 15.52 1.42
CA PRO A 114 -14.88 14.40 0.50
C PRO A 114 -13.54 13.99 -0.14
N GLY A 115 -13.35 12.68 -0.32
CA GLY A 115 -12.12 12.19 -0.96
C GLY A 115 -11.86 10.71 -0.73
N PHE A 116 -10.68 10.39 -0.24
CA PHE A 116 -10.18 9.02 -0.14
C PHE A 116 -11.11 8.08 0.64
N LEU A 117 -11.67 8.53 1.78
CA LEU A 117 -12.56 7.69 2.59
C LEU A 117 -13.88 7.37 1.87
N ASP A 118 -14.36 8.24 0.96
CA ASP A 118 -15.56 7.97 0.17
C ASP A 118 -15.28 7.00 -1.00
N ALA A 119 -14.01 6.94 -1.44
CA ALA A 119 -13.56 6.04 -2.51
C ALA A 119 -13.22 4.65 -1.99
N THR A 120 -13.29 4.41 -0.68
CA THR A 120 -12.93 3.16 -0.03
C THR A 120 -14.03 2.67 0.90
N GLU A 121 -14.06 1.37 1.14
CA GLU A 121 -14.90 0.71 2.12
C GLU A 121 -14.02 0.04 3.16
N TRP A 122 -14.42 0.14 4.43
CA TRP A 122 -13.65 -0.33 5.57
C TRP A 122 -14.47 -1.32 6.39
N SER A 123 -13.87 -2.46 6.72
CA SER A 123 -14.43 -3.42 7.67
C SER A 123 -13.49 -3.55 8.86
N TRP A 124 -13.87 -2.95 9.99
CA TRP A 124 -13.06 -2.88 11.21
C TRP A 124 -13.28 -4.12 12.07
N LEU A 125 -12.19 -4.75 12.52
CA LEU A 125 -12.20 -6.00 13.26
C LEU A 125 -12.06 -5.77 14.78
N GLY A 126 -12.66 -6.66 15.58
CA GLY A 126 -12.42 -6.71 17.02
C GLY A 126 -12.90 -5.49 17.83
N GLY A 127 -13.79 -4.66 17.26
CA GLY A 127 -14.21 -3.40 17.87
C GLY A 127 -13.32 -2.21 17.55
N ASP A 128 -12.29 -2.40 16.73
CA ASP A 128 -11.47 -1.30 16.22
C ASP A 128 -12.34 -0.35 15.36
N GLU A 129 -11.95 0.91 15.28
CA GLU A 129 -12.66 1.92 14.48
C GLU A 129 -11.75 3.05 14.03
N LEU A 130 -12.17 3.78 13.00
CA LEU A 130 -11.43 4.95 12.52
C LEU A 130 -11.35 6.01 13.61
N GLY A 131 -10.13 6.43 13.95
CA GLY A 131 -9.87 7.44 15.00
C GLY A 131 -9.69 6.88 16.41
N ALA A 132 -9.88 5.58 16.63
CA ALA A 132 -9.39 4.93 17.84
C ALA A 132 -7.86 4.99 17.89
N LEU A 133 -7.30 5.12 19.10
CA LEU A 133 -5.85 5.21 19.27
C LEU A 133 -5.25 3.83 19.55
N GLY A 134 -4.15 3.53 18.89
CA GLY A 134 -3.36 2.31 19.11
C GLY A 134 -3.32 1.35 17.92
N PRO A 135 -2.83 0.12 18.13
CA PRO A 135 -2.85 -0.92 17.09
C PRO A 135 -4.27 -1.24 16.66
N ALA A 136 -4.46 -1.49 15.36
CA ALA A 136 -5.80 -1.78 14.83
C ALA A 136 -5.74 -2.69 13.61
N ARG A 137 -6.87 -3.38 13.36
CA ARG A 137 -7.05 -4.32 12.26
C ARG A 137 -8.28 -3.96 11.45
N THR A 138 -8.11 -3.93 10.14
CA THR A 138 -9.20 -3.61 9.23
C THR A 138 -9.01 -4.30 7.90
N TRP A 139 -10.10 -4.43 7.16
CA TRP A 139 -10.10 -4.72 5.75
C TRP A 139 -10.46 -3.47 4.97
N VAL A 140 -9.82 -3.30 3.82
CA VAL A 140 -10.01 -2.15 2.93
C VAL A 140 -10.28 -2.65 1.52
N ARG A 141 -11.30 -2.11 0.84
CA ARG A 141 -11.47 -2.27 -0.60
C ARG A 141 -11.78 -0.95 -1.28
N LEU A 142 -11.44 -0.88 -2.57
CA LEU A 142 -11.80 0.26 -3.41
C LEU A 142 -13.28 0.18 -3.80
N ARG A 143 -13.98 1.31 -3.73
CA ARG A 143 -15.36 1.49 -4.23
C ARG A 143 -15.38 2.08 -5.64
N VAL A 144 -14.27 2.67 -6.05
CA VAL A 144 -14.08 3.29 -7.37
C VAL A 144 -12.78 2.77 -7.98
N PRO A 145 -12.66 2.68 -9.30
CA PRO A 145 -11.41 2.29 -9.94
C PRO A 145 -10.31 3.31 -9.69
N LEU A 146 -9.05 2.86 -9.72
CA LEU A 146 -7.88 3.74 -9.60
C LEU A 146 -7.75 4.69 -10.79
N VAL A 147 -8.11 4.19 -11.98
CA VAL A 147 -8.16 4.92 -13.24
C VAL A 147 -9.48 4.57 -13.90
N ASP A 148 -10.18 5.59 -14.39
CA ASP A 148 -11.49 5.39 -15.03
C ASP A 148 -11.40 4.40 -16.20
N GLY A 149 -12.37 3.48 -16.25
CA GLY A 149 -12.41 2.42 -17.26
C GLY A 149 -11.38 1.29 -17.08
N GLU A 150 -10.62 1.25 -15.98
CA GLU A 150 -9.64 0.19 -15.72
C GLU A 150 -9.93 -0.52 -14.40
N GLU A 151 -9.86 -1.86 -14.43
CA GLU A 151 -9.89 -2.65 -13.19
C GLU A 151 -8.52 -2.62 -12.51
N PRO A 152 -8.42 -2.19 -11.24
CA PRO A 152 -7.16 -2.20 -10.51
C PRO A 152 -6.65 -3.63 -10.29
N THR A 153 -5.35 -3.85 -10.47
CA THR A 153 -4.75 -5.13 -10.10
C THR A 153 -4.78 -5.32 -8.58
N PRO A 154 -4.72 -6.56 -8.07
CA PRO A 154 -4.62 -6.80 -6.64
C PRO A 154 -3.42 -6.12 -5.98
N ALA A 155 -2.27 -6.01 -6.69
CA ALA A 155 -1.11 -5.28 -6.19
C ALA A 155 -1.38 -3.77 -6.07
N GLN A 156 -2.10 -3.18 -7.00
CA GLN A 156 -2.53 -1.78 -6.91
C GLN A 156 -3.46 -1.55 -5.73
N ARG A 157 -4.45 -2.43 -5.49
CA ARG A 157 -5.34 -2.39 -4.32
C ARG A 157 -4.55 -2.50 -3.03
N LEU A 158 -3.58 -3.41 -2.97
CA LEU A 158 -2.72 -3.60 -1.80
C LEU A 158 -1.91 -2.35 -1.50
N MET A 159 -1.35 -1.67 -2.49
CA MET A 159 -0.60 -0.42 -2.29
C MET A 159 -1.49 0.70 -1.71
N VAL A 160 -2.75 0.80 -2.16
CA VAL A 160 -3.72 1.75 -1.60
C VAL A 160 -3.96 1.48 -0.12
N ALA A 161 -4.18 0.22 0.25
CA ALA A 161 -4.46 -0.18 1.63
C ALA A 161 -3.22 -0.07 2.54
N ALA A 162 -2.05 -0.51 2.06
CA ALA A 162 -0.81 -0.50 2.83
C ALA A 162 -0.38 0.90 3.27
N ASP A 163 -0.61 1.91 2.43
CA ASP A 163 -0.29 3.30 2.78
C ASP A 163 -1.16 3.84 3.93
N CYS A 164 -2.32 3.25 4.17
CA CYS A 164 -3.21 3.66 5.25
C CYS A 164 -2.77 3.17 6.64
N ALA A 165 -1.75 2.33 6.75
CA ALA A 165 -1.39 1.65 7.98
C ALA A 165 -1.19 2.60 9.18
N ASN A 166 -0.50 3.74 9.00
CA ASN A 166 -0.32 4.73 10.05
C ASN A 166 -1.61 5.45 10.47
N GLY A 167 -2.58 5.54 9.56
CA GLY A 167 -3.92 6.06 9.86
C GLY A 167 -4.82 5.02 10.52
N VAL A 168 -4.66 3.75 10.16
CA VAL A 168 -5.35 2.60 10.79
C VAL A 168 -4.90 2.45 12.24
N ALA A 169 -3.60 2.42 12.48
CA ALA A 169 -3.00 2.33 13.81
C ALA A 169 -2.55 3.71 14.30
N ALA A 170 -3.46 4.68 14.33
CA ALA A 170 -3.17 6.04 14.74
C ALA A 170 -2.72 6.09 16.21
N PRO A 171 -1.49 6.53 16.52
CA PRO A 171 -0.98 6.51 17.89
C PRO A 171 -1.37 7.75 18.70
N LEU A 172 -1.79 8.81 18.01
CA LEU A 172 -1.98 10.16 18.58
C LEU A 172 -3.23 10.82 18.01
N ASP A 173 -3.83 11.73 18.78
CA ASP A 173 -4.95 12.56 18.31
C ASP A 173 -4.52 13.44 17.12
N VAL A 174 -5.07 13.18 15.95
CA VAL A 174 -4.79 13.87 14.69
C VAL A 174 -5.10 15.38 14.73
N ARG A 175 -5.89 15.85 15.71
CA ARG A 175 -6.19 17.28 15.90
C ARG A 175 -5.04 18.02 16.59
N LYS A 176 -4.18 17.30 17.31
CA LYS A 176 -3.06 17.85 18.09
C LYS A 176 -1.71 17.54 17.49
N TRP A 177 -1.61 16.45 16.72
CA TRP A 177 -0.37 15.95 16.21
C TRP A 177 -0.43 15.69 14.70
N LEU A 178 0.66 15.97 14.02
CA LEU A 178 0.97 15.53 12.69
C LEU A 178 1.88 14.31 12.79
N PHE A 179 1.50 13.21 12.18
CA PHE A 179 2.33 12.01 12.00
C PHE A 179 2.08 11.45 10.60
N VAL A 180 2.95 11.80 9.69
CA VAL A 180 2.83 11.45 8.27
C VAL A 180 4.01 10.65 7.81
N ASN A 181 3.76 9.69 6.93
CA ASN A 181 4.81 8.87 6.36
C ASN A 181 5.64 9.66 5.34
N THR A 182 6.95 9.44 5.37
CA THR A 182 7.92 9.97 4.42
C THR A 182 8.24 8.95 3.32
N GLU A 183 7.90 7.69 3.56
CA GLU A 183 8.05 6.58 2.63
C GLU A 183 7.02 5.48 2.95
N LEU A 184 6.88 4.55 2.01
CA LEU A 184 6.18 3.28 2.18
C LEU A 184 7.03 2.18 1.54
N THR A 185 7.34 1.13 2.28
CA THR A 185 7.94 -0.08 1.74
C THR A 185 7.04 -1.29 1.98
N VAL A 186 6.76 -2.04 0.92
CA VAL A 186 5.97 -3.27 0.95
C VAL A 186 6.84 -4.44 0.50
N HIS A 187 6.78 -5.57 1.21
CA HIS A 187 7.39 -6.84 0.82
C HIS A 187 6.32 -7.91 0.72
N LEU A 188 6.31 -8.65 -0.38
CA LEU A 188 5.33 -9.70 -0.67
C LEU A 188 6.04 -11.04 -0.81
N HIS A 189 5.51 -12.09 -0.21
CA HIS A 189 5.94 -13.47 -0.41
C HIS A 189 5.02 -14.23 -1.37
N ARG A 190 3.83 -13.70 -1.66
CA ARG A 190 2.94 -14.14 -2.74
C ARG A 190 2.18 -12.95 -3.34
N ALA A 191 1.68 -13.13 -4.56
CA ALA A 191 0.79 -12.15 -5.16
C ALA A 191 -0.52 -12.05 -4.36
N PRO A 192 -1.02 -10.84 -4.08
CA PRO A 192 -2.34 -10.68 -3.49
C PRO A 192 -3.43 -11.07 -4.49
N GLU A 193 -4.59 -11.48 -3.97
CA GLU A 193 -5.78 -11.87 -4.73
C GLU A 193 -7.03 -11.19 -4.16
N GLY A 194 -8.11 -11.12 -4.96
CA GLY A 194 -9.39 -10.58 -4.53
C GLY A 194 -9.44 -9.06 -4.45
N GLU A 195 -10.49 -8.56 -3.82
CA GLU A 195 -10.77 -7.12 -3.71
C GLU A 195 -10.40 -6.55 -2.33
N TRP A 196 -10.53 -7.34 -1.29
CA TRP A 196 -10.28 -6.93 0.07
C TRP A 196 -8.83 -7.13 0.46
N ILE A 197 -8.22 -6.09 1.01
CA ILE A 197 -6.88 -6.13 1.59
C ILE A 197 -6.99 -5.91 3.09
N GLY A 198 -6.51 -6.90 3.85
CA GLY A 198 -6.43 -6.85 5.31
C GLY A 198 -5.15 -6.15 5.77
N VAL A 199 -5.28 -5.31 6.78
CA VAL A 199 -4.18 -4.56 7.40
C VAL A 199 -4.23 -4.78 8.91
N ASP A 200 -3.19 -5.36 9.48
CA ASP A 200 -2.96 -5.47 10.92
C ASP A 200 -1.75 -4.59 11.24
N ALA A 201 -2.00 -3.41 11.80
CA ALA A 201 -1.00 -2.36 11.91
C ALA A 201 -0.72 -1.95 13.36
N ALA A 202 0.52 -1.53 13.59
CA ALA A 202 0.98 -0.94 14.85
C ALA A 202 1.96 0.20 14.58
N THR A 203 1.81 1.29 15.33
CA THR A 203 2.67 2.48 15.23
C THR A 203 3.41 2.72 16.54
N VAL A 204 4.69 3.03 16.45
CA VAL A 204 5.55 3.41 17.56
C VAL A 204 6.04 4.84 17.33
N ILE A 205 5.96 5.69 18.35
CA ILE A 205 6.46 7.07 18.36
C ILE A 205 7.65 7.17 19.31
N GLY A 206 8.76 7.66 18.81
CA GLY A 206 9.94 7.97 19.60
C GLY A 206 9.92 9.39 20.17
N PRO A 207 10.91 9.73 21.05
CA PRO A 207 10.95 11.02 21.73
C PRO A 207 11.41 12.19 20.83
N ASP A 208 12.05 11.90 19.69
CA ASP A 208 12.78 12.89 18.89
C ASP A 208 12.04 13.30 17.59
N GLY A 209 10.71 13.12 17.54
CA GLY A 209 9.90 13.47 16.37
C GLY A 209 9.93 12.42 15.25
N LEU A 210 10.36 11.21 15.57
CA LEU A 210 10.37 10.05 14.69
C LEU A 210 9.29 9.06 15.11
N GLY A 211 8.72 8.37 14.14
CA GLY A 211 7.84 7.23 14.35
C GLY A 211 8.02 6.19 13.27
N THR A 212 7.55 4.98 13.55
CA THR A 212 7.47 3.90 12.57
C THR A 212 6.11 3.26 12.65
N CYS A 213 5.54 2.96 11.48
CA CYS A 213 4.37 2.09 11.39
C CYS A 213 4.76 0.81 10.67
N SER A 214 4.35 -0.33 11.22
CA SER A 214 4.49 -1.63 10.57
C SER A 214 3.13 -2.28 10.43
N ALA A 215 2.92 -3.00 9.33
CA ALA A 215 1.70 -3.77 9.15
C ALA A 215 1.99 -5.15 8.54
N THR A 216 1.22 -6.13 8.99
CA THR A 216 1.04 -7.41 8.28
C THR A 216 -0.12 -7.24 7.31
N LEU A 217 0.09 -7.67 6.06
CA LEU A 217 -0.86 -7.51 4.97
C LEU A 217 -1.48 -8.85 4.61
N PHE A 218 -2.77 -8.82 4.35
CA PHE A 218 -3.57 -10.00 4.02
C PHE A 218 -4.44 -9.74 2.79
N ASP A 219 -4.83 -10.79 2.14
CA ASP A 219 -5.99 -10.84 1.27
C ASP A 219 -7.00 -11.87 1.81
N GLU A 220 -8.08 -12.11 1.08
CA GLU A 220 -9.15 -13.04 1.51
C GLU A 220 -8.67 -14.50 1.66
N HIS A 221 -7.49 -14.85 1.13
CA HIS A 221 -6.85 -16.16 1.24
C HIS A 221 -5.80 -16.25 2.35
N GLY A 222 -5.47 -15.12 3.00
CA GLY A 222 -4.56 -15.07 4.15
C GLY A 222 -3.39 -14.11 3.99
N HIS A 223 -2.28 -14.38 4.67
CA HIS A 223 -1.09 -13.54 4.71
C HIS A 223 -0.44 -13.39 3.33
N THR A 224 -0.18 -12.15 2.90
CA THR A 224 0.48 -11.84 1.62
C THR A 224 1.84 -11.20 1.77
N GLY A 225 2.05 -10.45 2.85
CA GLY A 225 3.29 -9.71 3.02
C GLY A 225 3.28 -8.77 4.22
N ARG A 226 4.19 -7.81 4.18
CA ARG A 226 4.37 -6.81 5.23
C ARG A 226 4.64 -5.45 4.65
N SER A 227 4.29 -4.38 5.39
CA SER A 227 4.69 -3.01 5.07
C SER A 227 5.38 -2.34 6.24
N GLY A 228 6.19 -1.33 5.92
CA GLY A 228 6.81 -0.42 6.87
C GLY A 228 6.72 1.01 6.37
N GLN A 229 6.65 1.95 7.31
CA GLN A 229 6.64 3.39 7.04
C GLN A 229 7.49 4.10 8.08
N ALA A 230 8.37 5.01 7.65
CA ALA A 230 9.00 5.99 8.51
C ALA A 230 8.10 7.23 8.61
N LEU A 231 7.87 7.70 9.83
CA LEU A 231 6.97 8.82 10.11
C LEU A 231 7.74 10.02 10.64
N THR A 232 7.40 11.21 10.17
CA THR A 232 7.73 12.45 10.86
C THR A 232 6.60 12.81 11.81
N VAL A 233 6.95 13.16 13.05
CA VAL A 233 5.97 13.46 14.12
C VAL A 233 6.21 14.85 14.65
N ARG A 234 5.15 15.70 14.68
CA ARG A 234 5.25 17.09 15.17
C ARG A 234 3.93 17.52 15.79
N PRO A 235 3.93 18.42 16.78
CA PRO A 235 2.73 19.12 17.21
C PRO A 235 2.17 19.97 16.04
N ARG A 236 0.85 20.17 16.02
CA ARG A 236 0.16 21.08 15.09
C ARG A 236 0.19 22.53 15.56
#